data_20cfda808dd93247818cb23691470030
#
_entry.id   20cfda808dd93247818cb23691470030
#
_cell.length_a   1.000
_cell.length_b   1.000
_cell.length_c   1.000
_cell.angle_alpha   90.00
_cell.angle_beta   90.00
_cell.angle_gamma   90.00
#
_symmetry.space_group_name_H-M   'P 1'
#
loop_
_entity.id
_entity.type
_entity.pdbx_description
1 polymer ?
#
loop_
_entity_poly.entity_id
_entity_poly.type
_entity_poly.pdbx_seq_one_letter_code
_entity_poly.pdbx_strand_id
1 'polypeptide(L)'
;MVIINSLILTLLLVISYEDVKHRKIYNKRVVLLLLLLSVKYLYELFFGGAEFQISGYEFSIYIAISVFFFALGAFRLLGMGDVKLIMIMLIFIEFSDYKLFLFHMTLIGGGLAVLQLKILNHYFDRFGFSSNGVPYAIPIIASYVIHSNTLFL
;
A
#
# COMPACT_ATOMS: atom_id res chain seq x y z
N MET A 1 -2.03 -21.50 -2.15
CA MET A 1 -1.35 -20.21 -2.35
C MET A 1 -1.92 -19.42 -3.52
N VAL A 2 -2.02 -19.96 -4.74
CA VAL A 2 -2.50 -19.22 -5.94
C VAL A 2 -3.84 -18.51 -5.72
N ILE A 3 -4.83 -19.17 -5.09
CA ILE A 3 -6.15 -18.58 -4.82
C ILE A 3 -6.04 -17.36 -3.88
N ILE A 4 -5.25 -17.46 -2.81
CA ILE A 4 -5.07 -16.35 -1.86
C ILE A 4 -4.36 -15.18 -2.53
N ASN A 5 -3.32 -15.45 -3.32
CA ASN A 5 -2.59 -14.41 -4.06
C ASN A 5 -3.51 -13.70 -5.09
N SER A 6 -4.36 -14.45 -5.80
CA SER A 6 -5.33 -13.84 -6.73
C SER A 6 -6.38 -13.01 -6.01
N LEU A 7 -6.84 -13.43 -4.83
CA LEU A 7 -7.77 -12.64 -4.00
C LEU A 7 -7.10 -11.35 -3.49
N ILE A 8 -5.85 -11.41 -3.05
CA ILE A 8 -5.10 -10.22 -2.63
C ILE A 8 -4.96 -9.26 -3.81
N LEU A 9 -4.51 -9.73 -4.98
CA LEU A 9 -4.36 -8.89 -6.18
C LEU A 9 -5.68 -8.25 -6.61
N THR A 10 -6.77 -9.00 -6.64
CA THR A 10 -8.09 -8.43 -6.98
C THR A 10 -8.53 -7.38 -5.97
N LEU A 11 -8.29 -7.59 -4.67
CA LEU A 11 -8.60 -6.61 -3.65
C LEU A 11 -7.75 -5.34 -3.79
N LEU A 12 -6.47 -5.46 -4.09
CA LEU A 12 -5.57 -4.33 -4.35
C LEU A 12 -6.04 -3.51 -5.56
N LEU A 13 -6.47 -4.17 -6.64
CA LEU A 13 -7.05 -3.49 -7.80
C LEU A 13 -8.35 -2.76 -7.45
N VAL A 14 -9.22 -3.36 -6.63
CA VAL A 14 -10.45 -2.70 -6.16
C VAL A 14 -10.13 -1.47 -5.32
N ILE A 15 -9.18 -1.55 -4.40
CA ILE A 15 -8.74 -0.40 -3.57
C ILE A 15 -8.20 0.72 -4.47
N SER A 16 -7.36 0.39 -5.46
CA SER A 16 -6.83 1.36 -6.42
C SER A 16 -7.94 2.04 -7.22
N TYR A 17 -8.91 1.27 -7.69
CA TYR A 17 -10.05 1.80 -8.43
C TYR A 17 -10.94 2.72 -7.57
N GLU A 18 -11.24 2.30 -6.34
CA GLU A 18 -12.03 3.12 -5.40
C GLU A 18 -11.31 4.44 -5.06
N ASP A 19 -9.98 4.41 -4.89
CA ASP A 19 -9.20 5.61 -4.63
C ASP A 19 -9.20 6.56 -5.83
N VAL A 20 -9.04 6.07 -7.05
CA VAL A 20 -9.14 6.91 -8.26
C VAL A 20 -10.51 7.55 -8.40
N LYS A 21 -11.59 6.78 -8.17
CA LYS A 21 -12.95 7.22 -8.41
C LYS A 21 -13.51 8.10 -7.30
N HIS A 22 -13.27 7.73 -6.05
CA HIS A 22 -13.91 8.33 -4.87
C HIS A 22 -12.94 9.09 -3.98
N ARG A 23 -11.63 9.00 -4.23
CA ARG A 23 -10.57 9.60 -3.37
C ARG A 23 -10.71 9.18 -1.89
N LYS A 24 -11.16 7.95 -1.68
CA LYS A 24 -11.39 7.38 -0.35
C LYS A 24 -11.00 5.91 -0.32
N ILE A 25 -10.16 5.55 0.64
CA ILE A 25 -9.87 4.17 0.97
C ILE A 25 -10.82 3.76 2.12
N TYR A 26 -11.69 2.80 1.84
CA TYR A 26 -12.67 2.33 2.81
C TYR A 26 -12.01 1.43 3.86
N ASN A 27 -12.24 1.72 5.15
CA ASN A 27 -11.69 0.93 6.24
C ASN A 27 -12.00 -0.57 6.12
N LYS A 28 -13.18 -0.93 5.62
CA LYS A 28 -13.58 -2.34 5.40
C LYS A 28 -12.61 -3.07 4.44
N ARG A 29 -12.16 -2.39 3.38
CA ARG A 29 -11.19 -2.95 2.41
C ARG A 29 -9.80 -3.13 3.03
N VAL A 30 -9.39 -2.15 3.83
CA VAL A 30 -8.10 -2.17 4.54
C VAL A 30 -8.07 -3.32 5.56
N VAL A 31 -9.15 -3.52 6.31
CA VAL A 31 -9.28 -4.64 7.26
C VAL A 31 -9.30 -5.99 6.53
N LEU A 32 -10.04 -6.09 5.42
CA LEU A 32 -10.08 -7.31 4.61
C LEU A 32 -8.69 -7.64 4.04
N LEU A 33 -7.95 -6.63 3.57
CA LEU A 33 -6.59 -6.80 3.09
C LEU A 33 -5.66 -7.30 4.20
N LEU A 34 -5.74 -6.70 5.39
CA LEU A 34 -4.97 -7.16 6.56
C LEU A 34 -5.26 -8.62 6.88
N LEU A 35 -6.55 -9.02 6.88
CA LEU A 35 -6.93 -10.42 7.14
C LEU A 35 -6.37 -11.37 6.08
N LEU A 36 -6.48 -11.05 4.80
CA LEU A 36 -5.96 -11.90 3.72
C LEU A 36 -4.44 -12.04 3.79
N LEU A 37 -3.72 -10.95 4.04
CA LEU A 37 -2.27 -10.98 4.19
C LEU A 37 -1.85 -11.75 5.44
N SER A 38 -2.58 -11.61 6.55
CA SER A 38 -2.33 -12.39 7.77
C SER A 38 -2.55 -13.89 7.57
N VAL A 39 -3.63 -14.27 6.86
CA VAL A 39 -3.90 -15.68 6.53
C VAL A 39 -2.79 -16.24 5.65
N LYS A 40 -2.35 -15.49 4.66
CA LYS A 40 -1.23 -15.88 3.81
C LYS A 40 0.05 -16.07 4.62
N TYR A 41 0.40 -15.11 5.46
CA TYR A 41 1.60 -15.17 6.31
C TYR A 41 1.57 -16.35 7.28
N LEU A 42 0.43 -16.62 7.92
CA LEU A 42 0.25 -17.78 8.77
C LEU A 42 0.43 -19.08 7.99
N TYR A 43 -0.11 -19.15 6.77
CA TYR A 43 0.09 -20.33 5.91
C TYR A 43 1.59 -20.54 5.58
N GLU A 44 2.31 -19.48 5.25
CA GLU A 44 3.75 -19.56 4.99
C GLU A 44 4.56 -19.96 6.23
N LEU A 45 4.16 -19.50 7.41
CA LEU A 45 4.78 -19.86 8.68
C LEU A 45 4.59 -21.35 9.01
N PHE A 46 3.38 -21.89 8.81
CA PHE A 46 3.07 -23.29 9.18
C PHE A 46 3.48 -24.31 8.13
N PHE A 47 3.44 -23.96 6.86
CA PHE A 47 3.62 -24.89 5.75
C PHE A 47 4.77 -24.52 4.81
N GLY A 48 5.21 -23.27 4.81
CA GLY A 48 6.25 -22.75 3.91
C GLY A 48 7.66 -22.70 4.50
N GLY A 49 7.82 -23.05 5.79
CA GLY A 49 9.13 -22.98 6.46
C GLY A 49 9.63 -21.55 6.69
N ALA A 50 8.78 -20.55 6.59
CA ALA A 50 9.14 -19.19 6.95
C ALA A 50 9.42 -19.10 8.44
N GLU A 51 10.57 -18.53 8.82
CA GLU A 51 10.89 -18.29 10.22
C GLU A 51 10.36 -16.92 10.66
N PHE A 52 9.65 -16.89 11.78
CA PHE A 52 9.25 -15.63 12.39
C PHE A 52 10.43 -15.08 13.20
N GLN A 53 11.28 -14.29 12.56
CA GLN A 53 12.37 -13.59 13.23
C GLN A 53 12.22 -12.09 13.02
N ILE A 54 11.51 -11.42 13.91
CA ILE A 54 11.56 -9.96 14.00
C ILE A 54 12.57 -9.59 15.07
N SER A 55 13.68 -9.00 14.67
CA SER A 55 14.64 -8.44 15.62
C SER A 55 14.04 -7.23 16.32
N GLY A 56 14.42 -6.97 17.57
CA GLY A 56 13.97 -5.77 18.30
C GLY A 56 14.32 -4.46 17.56
N TYR A 57 15.41 -4.47 16.79
CA TYR A 57 15.82 -3.35 15.96
C TYR A 57 14.85 -3.10 14.79
N GLU A 58 14.44 -4.13 14.06
CA GLU A 58 13.47 -4.03 12.95
C GLU A 58 12.13 -3.54 13.44
N PHE A 59 11.67 -4.07 14.58
CA PHE A 59 10.44 -3.62 15.21
C PHE A 59 10.50 -2.14 15.61
N SER A 60 11.62 -1.67 16.15
CA SER A 60 11.81 -0.26 16.50
C SER A 60 11.73 0.65 15.27
N ILE A 61 12.34 0.24 14.15
CA ILE A 61 12.29 1.00 12.89
C ILE A 61 10.86 1.01 12.32
N TYR A 62 10.15 -0.13 12.35
CA TYR A 62 8.76 -0.17 11.94
C TYR A 62 7.89 0.82 12.73
N ILE A 63 8.07 0.87 14.06
CA ILE A 63 7.36 1.82 14.92
C ILE A 63 7.72 3.26 14.54
N ALA A 64 8.99 3.57 14.36
CA ALA A 64 9.44 4.92 14.00
C ALA A 64 8.83 5.39 12.67
N ILE A 65 8.84 4.54 11.64
CA ILE A 65 8.22 4.83 10.35
C ILE A 65 6.71 5.01 10.50
N SER A 66 6.06 4.14 11.29
CA SER A 66 4.62 4.19 11.54
C SER A 66 4.21 5.49 12.23
N VAL A 67 4.96 5.92 13.26
CA VAL A 67 4.73 7.20 13.96
C VAL A 67 4.92 8.38 13.01
N PHE A 68 5.95 8.32 12.15
CA PHE A 68 6.20 9.36 11.15
C PHE A 68 5.02 9.50 10.18
N PHE A 69 4.55 8.40 9.57
CA PHE A 69 3.39 8.46 8.66
C PHE A 69 2.10 8.83 9.37
N PHE A 70 1.91 8.38 10.61
CA PHE A 70 0.76 8.78 11.42
C PHE A 70 0.78 10.29 11.69
N ALA A 71 1.93 10.89 11.99
CA ALA A 71 2.08 12.32 12.15
C ALA A 71 1.72 13.07 10.85
N LEU A 72 2.21 12.59 9.68
CA LEU A 72 1.83 13.18 8.39
C LEU A 72 0.31 13.13 8.15
N GLY A 73 -0.35 12.05 8.54
CA GLY A 73 -1.81 11.93 8.49
C GLY A 73 -2.52 12.87 9.45
N ALA A 74 -2.02 13.02 10.69
CA ALA A 74 -2.56 13.92 11.69
C ALA A 74 -2.46 15.40 11.26
N PHE A 75 -1.36 15.78 10.62
CA PHE A 75 -1.17 17.11 10.01
C PHE A 75 -1.93 17.29 8.69
N ARG A 76 -2.70 16.31 8.24
CA ARG A 76 -3.46 16.34 6.98
C ARG A 76 -2.59 16.49 5.72
N LEU A 77 -1.31 16.17 5.81
CA LEU A 77 -0.38 16.15 4.66
C LEU A 77 -0.58 14.89 3.82
N LEU A 78 -1.04 13.80 4.45
CA LEU A 78 -1.36 12.54 3.80
C LEU A 78 -2.76 12.08 4.22
N GLY A 79 -3.47 11.37 3.34
CA GLY A 79 -4.76 10.78 3.67
C GLY A 79 -4.62 9.70 4.76
N MET A 80 -5.48 9.71 5.79
CA MET A 80 -5.45 8.66 6.84
C MET A 80 -5.69 7.25 6.28
N GLY A 81 -6.35 7.13 5.13
CA GLY A 81 -6.51 5.88 4.41
C GLY A 81 -5.18 5.36 3.86
N ASP A 82 -4.41 6.27 3.25
CA ASP A 82 -3.08 5.96 2.69
C ASP A 82 -2.10 5.55 3.81
N VAL A 83 -2.13 6.27 4.95
CA VAL A 83 -1.31 5.93 6.12
C VAL A 83 -1.57 4.50 6.58
N LYS A 84 -2.85 4.11 6.73
CA LYS A 84 -3.22 2.73 7.12
C LYS A 84 -2.75 1.71 6.10
N LEU A 85 -2.87 2.02 4.80
CA LEU A 85 -2.43 1.14 3.74
C LEU A 85 -0.91 0.94 3.77
N ILE A 86 -0.14 2.03 3.92
CA ILE A 86 1.34 1.97 4.06
C ILE A 86 1.74 1.12 5.26
N MET A 87 1.13 1.34 6.43
CA MET A 87 1.44 0.58 7.64
C MET A 87 1.20 -0.92 7.46
N ILE A 88 0.08 -1.31 6.83
CA ILE A 88 -0.21 -2.71 6.57
C ILE A 88 0.80 -3.30 5.58
N MET A 89 1.13 -2.60 4.50
CA MET A 89 2.10 -3.09 3.52
C MET A 89 3.48 -3.32 4.15
N LEU A 90 3.94 -2.40 5.01
CA LEU A 90 5.23 -2.52 5.70
C LEU A 90 5.31 -3.75 6.62
N ILE A 91 4.20 -4.20 7.22
CA ILE A 91 4.19 -5.40 8.06
C ILE A 91 4.52 -6.66 7.23
N PHE A 92 4.12 -6.71 5.96
CA PHE A 92 4.22 -7.89 5.10
C PHE A 92 5.32 -7.81 4.04
N ILE A 93 6.16 -6.77 4.07
CA ILE A 93 7.38 -6.65 3.27
C ILE A 93 8.59 -6.98 4.15
N GLU A 94 9.63 -7.57 3.57
CA GLU A 94 10.89 -7.80 4.27
C GLU A 94 11.54 -6.48 4.68
N PHE A 95 12.14 -6.47 5.86
CA PHE A 95 12.78 -5.27 6.41
C PHE A 95 13.86 -4.68 5.48
N SER A 96 14.61 -5.56 4.80
CA SER A 96 15.61 -5.19 3.78
C SER A 96 15.04 -4.28 2.69
N ASP A 97 13.77 -4.46 2.34
CA ASP A 97 13.11 -3.78 1.23
C ASP A 97 12.37 -2.50 1.64
N TYR A 98 12.28 -2.17 2.94
CA TYR A 98 11.58 -0.96 3.42
C TYR A 98 12.05 0.32 2.70
N LYS A 99 13.37 0.50 2.55
CA LYS A 99 13.94 1.68 1.90
C LYS A 99 13.55 1.75 0.43
N LEU A 100 13.63 0.63 -0.28
CA LEU A 100 13.29 0.55 -1.70
C LEU A 100 11.79 0.70 -1.92
N PHE A 101 10.97 0.10 -1.06
CA PHE A 101 9.52 0.27 -1.07
C PHE A 101 9.13 1.75 -0.94
N LEU A 102 9.63 2.46 0.07
CA LEU A 102 9.35 3.87 0.29
C LEU A 102 9.90 4.74 -0.84
N PHE A 103 11.06 4.42 -1.39
CA PHE A 103 11.65 5.11 -2.53
C PHE A 103 10.78 4.97 -3.78
N HIS A 104 10.40 3.74 -4.16
CA HIS A 104 9.55 3.52 -5.34
C HIS A 104 8.16 4.13 -5.14
N MET A 105 7.59 4.03 -3.94
CA MET A 105 6.32 4.67 -3.61
C MET A 105 6.36 6.19 -3.84
N THR A 106 7.41 6.86 -3.38
CA THR A 106 7.57 8.32 -3.58
C THR A 106 7.87 8.67 -5.03
N LEU A 107 8.67 7.86 -5.73
CA LEU A 107 8.98 8.07 -7.14
C LEU A 107 7.73 7.94 -8.02
N ILE A 108 6.98 6.86 -7.86
CA ILE A 108 5.74 6.61 -8.61
C ILE A 108 4.68 7.67 -8.25
N GLY A 109 4.56 8.00 -6.95
CA GLY A 109 3.62 9.02 -6.47
C GLY A 109 3.94 10.42 -7.01
N GLY A 110 5.22 10.79 -7.01
CA GLY A 110 5.68 12.05 -7.62
C GLY A 110 5.45 12.09 -9.13
N GLY A 111 5.74 11.00 -9.83
CA GLY A 111 5.46 10.87 -11.27
C GLY A 111 3.98 11.02 -11.58
N LEU A 112 3.10 10.34 -10.83
CA LEU A 112 1.65 10.47 -10.98
C LEU A 112 1.16 11.90 -10.67
N ALA A 113 1.72 12.56 -9.65
CA ALA A 113 1.38 13.94 -9.32
C ALA A 113 1.68 14.88 -10.50
N VAL A 114 2.87 14.75 -11.10
CA VAL A 114 3.28 15.58 -12.27
C VAL A 114 2.38 15.28 -13.48
N LEU A 115 2.10 14.00 -13.75
CA LEU A 115 1.20 13.59 -14.85
C LEU A 115 -0.23 14.12 -14.62
N GLN A 116 -0.72 14.07 -13.39
CA GLN A 116 -2.05 14.57 -13.07
C GLN A 116 -2.15 16.08 -13.29
N LEU A 117 -1.17 16.86 -12.80
CA LEU A 117 -1.17 18.30 -12.97
C LEU A 117 -1.10 18.73 -14.44
N LYS A 118 -0.32 18.03 -15.28
CA LYS A 118 -0.09 18.41 -16.67
C LYS A 118 -1.10 17.86 -17.67
N ILE A 119 -1.60 16.67 -17.45
CA ILE A 119 -2.34 15.90 -18.48
C ILE A 119 -3.71 15.46 -17.98
N LEU A 120 -3.77 14.83 -16.79
CA LEU A 120 -4.95 14.11 -16.35
C LEU A 120 -6.09 15.00 -15.85
N ASN A 121 -5.81 16.20 -15.32
CA ASN A 121 -6.89 17.11 -14.87
C ASN A 121 -7.87 17.41 -15.99
N HIS A 122 -7.37 17.60 -17.22
CA HIS A 122 -8.24 17.85 -18.40
C HIS A 122 -9.13 16.65 -18.76
N TYR A 123 -8.63 15.42 -18.55
CA TYR A 123 -9.37 14.18 -18.85
C TYR A 123 -10.27 13.75 -17.68
N PHE A 124 -9.84 13.95 -16.42
CA PHE A 124 -10.62 13.57 -15.24
C PHE A 124 -11.96 14.31 -15.16
N ASP A 125 -11.94 15.62 -15.46
CA ASP A 125 -13.18 16.42 -15.51
C ASP A 125 -14.15 15.92 -16.58
N ARG A 126 -13.63 15.42 -17.70
CA ARG A 126 -14.44 14.92 -18.81
C ARG A 126 -15.10 13.55 -18.52
N PHE A 127 -14.47 12.73 -17.67
CA PHE A 127 -14.97 11.39 -17.30
C PHE A 127 -15.65 11.34 -15.92
N GLY A 128 -15.85 12.50 -15.27
CA GLY A 128 -16.53 12.59 -13.98
C GLY A 128 -15.73 12.02 -12.81
N PHE A 129 -14.40 11.91 -12.94
CA PHE A 129 -13.52 11.56 -11.83
C PHE A 129 -13.18 12.81 -11.02
N SER A 130 -12.99 12.63 -9.69
CA SER A 130 -12.59 13.76 -8.84
C SER A 130 -11.20 14.25 -9.22
N SER A 131 -11.08 15.52 -9.62
CA SER A 131 -9.80 16.17 -9.96
C SER A 131 -8.99 16.59 -8.72
N ASN A 132 -9.57 16.50 -7.51
CA ASN A 132 -8.95 16.96 -6.28
C ASN A 132 -7.95 15.94 -5.70
N GLY A 133 -6.65 16.20 -5.86
CA GLY A 133 -5.56 15.43 -5.26
C GLY A 133 -5.08 14.22 -6.10
N VAL A 134 -3.97 13.61 -5.71
CA VAL A 134 -3.36 12.45 -6.37
C VAL A 134 -3.89 11.17 -5.72
N PRO A 135 -4.26 10.09 -6.51
CA PRO A 135 -4.63 8.81 -5.93
C PRO A 135 -3.40 8.08 -5.38
N TYR A 136 -3.15 8.22 -4.09
CA TYR A 136 -1.94 7.65 -3.46
C TYR A 136 -2.00 6.13 -3.26
N ALA A 137 -3.16 5.50 -3.32
CA ALA A 137 -3.26 4.03 -3.26
C ALA A 137 -2.49 3.36 -4.41
N ILE A 138 -2.47 3.95 -5.63
CA ILE A 138 -1.76 3.38 -6.78
C ILE A 138 -0.25 3.24 -6.51
N PRO A 139 0.50 4.30 -6.16
CA PRO A 139 1.93 4.18 -5.88
C PRO A 139 2.25 3.26 -4.70
N ILE A 140 1.43 3.24 -3.66
CA ILE A 140 1.60 2.35 -2.52
C ILE A 140 1.48 0.89 -2.97
N ILE A 141 0.41 0.56 -3.70
CA ILE A 141 0.13 -0.80 -4.16
C ILE A 141 1.16 -1.25 -5.21
N ALA A 142 1.52 -0.40 -6.17
CA ALA A 142 2.52 -0.71 -7.17
C ALA A 142 3.89 -1.03 -6.52
N SER A 143 4.31 -0.21 -5.56
CA SER A 143 5.55 -0.45 -4.82
C SER A 143 5.49 -1.75 -4.00
N TYR A 144 4.34 -2.04 -3.38
CA TYR A 144 4.14 -3.29 -2.67
C TYR A 144 4.27 -4.50 -3.60
N VAL A 145 3.62 -4.48 -4.76
CA VAL A 145 3.69 -5.56 -5.75
C VAL A 145 5.12 -5.79 -6.24
N ILE A 146 5.90 -4.72 -6.46
CA ILE A 146 7.31 -4.82 -6.87
C ILE A 146 8.17 -5.51 -5.81
N HIS A 147 7.93 -5.22 -4.51
CA HIS A 147 8.74 -5.73 -3.40
C HIS A 147 8.16 -6.95 -2.70
N SER A 148 6.94 -7.35 -3.01
CA SER A 148 6.35 -8.57 -2.47
C SER A 148 6.81 -9.80 -3.24
N ASN A 149 8.01 -10.32 -2.93
CA ASN A 149 8.51 -11.57 -3.49
C ASN A 149 7.51 -12.73 -3.35
N THR A 150 6.65 -12.64 -2.36
CA THR A 150 5.67 -13.67 -2.00
C THR A 150 4.40 -13.70 -2.86
N LEU A 151 4.10 -12.65 -3.66
CA LEU A 151 2.89 -12.64 -4.49
C LEU A 151 3.05 -13.41 -5.81
N PHE A 152 4.29 -13.64 -6.24
CA PHE A 152 4.60 -14.27 -7.53
C PHE A 152 5.26 -15.65 -7.41
N LEU A 153 5.61 -16.09 -6.21
CA LEU A 153 6.05 -17.45 -5.88
C LEU A 153 4.90 -18.22 -5.24
#